data_2f9070c7f59b7febfc05095d8ce05088
#
_entry.id   2f9070c7f59b7febfc05095d8ce05088
#
_cell.length_a   1.000
_cell.length_b   1.000
_cell.length_c   1.000
_cell.angle_alpha   90.00
_cell.angle_beta   90.00
_cell.angle_gamma   90.00
#
_symmetry.space_group_name_H-M   'P 1'
#
loop_
_entity.id
_entity.type
_entity.pdbx_description
1 polymer ?
#
loop_
_entity_poly.entity_id
_entity_poly.type
_entity_poly.pdbx_seq_one_letter_code
_entity_poly.pdbx_strand_id
1 'polypeptide(L)'
;MTVISDTRTRDEILPDKIPVSGWRWRSFRPAEMGCRHCAQTFHWPAFMDALQGARDQIGRPFQILSAHRCSLHNALVGGAPLSQHLRLAVDISLHGHDPGVLYEALRQARFTGFGFYTTFIHADMGPARQWFGTRKARTQWQQD
;
A
#
# COMPACT_ATOMS: atom_id res chain seq x y z
N MET A 1 -13.98 11.96 7.61
CA MET A 1 -13.06 12.65 7.06
C MET A 1 -12.46 12.05 5.86
N THR A 2 -11.64 12.33 5.52
CA THR A 2 -11.21 12.91 4.65
C THR A 2 -10.23 12.34 3.83
N VAL A 3 -10.40 12.54 2.61
CA VAL A 3 -9.36 12.29 1.65
C VAL A 3 -8.16 13.11 2.02
N ILE A 4 -7.04 12.46 2.07
CA ILE A 4 -5.82 13.12 2.41
C ILE A 4 -5.26 13.79 1.18
N SER A 5 -4.95 15.05 1.31
CA SER A 5 -4.24 15.75 0.25
C SER A 5 -2.78 15.94 0.66
N ASP A 6 -1.95 16.14 -0.31
CA ASP A 6 -0.52 16.37 -0.06
C ASP A 6 -0.25 17.74 0.54
N THR A 7 -1.27 18.58 0.62
CA THR A 7 -1.14 19.91 1.22
C THR A 7 -1.31 19.91 2.72
N ARG A 8 -1.65 18.75 3.31
CA ARG A 8 -1.82 18.65 4.76
C ARG A 8 -0.51 18.89 5.48
N THR A 9 -0.59 19.55 6.62
CA THR A 9 0.56 19.75 7.48
C THR A 9 0.96 18.41 8.10
N ARG A 10 2.14 18.39 8.72
CA ARG A 10 2.63 17.20 9.41
C ARG A 10 1.65 16.69 10.45
N ASP A 11 1.01 17.59 11.18
CA ASP A 11 0.06 17.21 12.21
C ASP A 11 -1.25 16.71 11.61
N GLU A 12 -1.56 17.14 10.40
CA GLU A 12 -2.75 16.71 9.68
C GLU A 12 -2.56 15.34 9.03
N ILE A 13 -1.33 14.85 8.94
CA ILE A 13 -1.02 13.53 8.38
C ILE A 13 -1.09 12.47 9.48
N LEU A 14 -1.89 12.69 10.50
CA LEU A 14 -2.13 11.67 11.51
C LEU A 14 -3.20 10.69 11.05
N PRO A 15 -3.06 9.41 11.41
CA PRO A 15 -4.05 8.44 10.99
C PRO A 15 -5.38 8.67 11.69
N ASP A 16 -6.46 8.52 10.92
CA ASP A 16 -7.80 8.50 11.47
C ASP A 16 -8.11 7.09 11.97
N LYS A 17 -9.02 6.99 12.93
CA LYS A 17 -9.55 5.69 13.29
C LYS A 17 -10.35 5.14 12.12
N ILE A 18 -10.25 3.84 11.90
CA ILE A 18 -10.99 3.19 10.85
C ILE A 18 -12.48 3.20 11.18
N PRO A 19 -13.33 3.85 10.37
CA PRO A 19 -14.77 3.87 10.65
C PRO A 19 -15.37 2.54 10.24
N VAL A 20 -15.70 1.70 11.22
CA VAL A 20 -16.25 0.37 10.94
C VAL A 20 -17.54 0.47 10.13
N SER A 21 -18.41 1.41 10.48
CA SER A 21 -19.70 1.58 9.81
C SER A 21 -19.57 2.12 8.38
N GLY A 22 -18.47 2.79 8.06
CA GLY A 22 -18.22 3.34 6.73
C GLY A 22 -17.34 2.48 5.85
N TRP A 23 -16.94 1.32 6.34
CA TRP A 23 -16.04 0.45 5.60
C TRP A 23 -16.79 -0.29 4.50
N ARG A 24 -16.42 -0.03 3.24
CA ARG A 24 -17.12 -0.61 2.09
C ARG A 24 -16.24 -1.52 1.21
N TRP A 25 -14.99 -1.68 1.59
CA TRP A 25 -14.03 -2.45 0.78
C TRP A 25 -14.02 -3.89 1.25
N ARG A 26 -14.88 -4.68 0.63
CA ARG A 26 -15.26 -6.02 1.07
C ARG A 26 -14.12 -7.04 1.08
N SER A 27 -13.09 -6.84 0.27
CA SER A 27 -11.96 -7.78 0.19
C SER A 27 -10.87 -7.48 1.21
N PHE A 28 -11.03 -6.41 1.98
CA PHE A 28 -10.04 -5.99 2.98
C PHE A 28 -10.73 -5.72 4.29
N ARG A 29 -10.10 -6.19 5.39
CA ARG A 29 -10.58 -5.84 6.72
C ARG A 29 -9.86 -4.57 7.18
N PRO A 30 -10.53 -3.72 7.95
CA PRO A 30 -9.88 -2.53 8.50
C PRO A 30 -8.54 -2.82 9.16
N ALA A 31 -8.45 -3.91 9.92
CA ALA A 31 -7.21 -4.28 10.63
C ALA A 31 -6.04 -4.53 9.69
N GLU A 32 -6.30 -5.00 8.46
CA GLU A 32 -5.21 -5.25 7.49
C GLU A 32 -4.55 -3.96 7.04
N MET A 33 -5.31 -2.87 7.00
CA MET A 33 -4.84 -1.57 6.52
C MET A 33 -4.30 -0.70 7.63
N GLY A 34 -4.43 -1.15 8.87
CA GLY A 34 -4.01 -0.39 10.03
C GLY A 34 -2.53 -0.58 10.36
N CYS A 35 -2.00 0.36 11.11
CA CYS A 35 -0.64 0.27 11.63
C CYS A 35 -0.52 -0.91 12.57
N ARG A 36 0.52 -1.73 12.39
CA ARG A 36 0.77 -2.90 13.23
C ARG A 36 1.11 -2.51 14.67
N HIS A 37 1.48 -1.25 14.90
CA HIS A 37 1.85 -0.76 16.21
C HIS A 37 0.65 -0.14 16.97
N CYS A 38 -0.16 0.70 16.30
CA CYS A 38 -1.22 1.46 16.96
C CYS A 38 -2.63 1.14 16.45
N ALA A 39 -2.76 0.25 15.46
CA ALA A 39 -4.03 -0.18 14.87
C ALA A 39 -4.81 0.92 14.14
N GLN A 40 -4.25 2.10 13.97
CA GLN A 40 -4.90 3.18 13.22
C GLN A 40 -4.49 3.13 11.76
N THR A 41 -5.31 3.72 10.90
CA THR A 41 -4.97 3.84 9.48
C THR A 41 -5.16 5.28 9.00
N PHE A 42 -4.62 5.54 7.84
CA PHE A 42 -4.78 6.80 7.14
C PHE A 42 -6.01 6.65 6.25
N HIS A 43 -7.07 7.38 6.54
CA HIS A 43 -8.33 7.24 5.80
C HIS A 43 -8.21 7.86 4.41
N TRP A 44 -8.25 7.02 3.40
CA TRP A 44 -8.06 7.45 2.02
C TRP A 44 -8.96 6.63 1.08
N PRO A 45 -10.22 7.04 0.93
CA PRO A 45 -11.17 6.27 0.11
C PRO A 45 -10.73 6.05 -1.33
N ALA A 46 -10.14 7.05 -1.97
CA ALA A 46 -9.67 6.89 -3.35
C ALA A 46 -8.61 5.80 -3.48
N PHE A 47 -7.69 5.71 -2.51
CA PHE A 47 -6.70 4.64 -2.46
C PHE A 47 -7.38 3.28 -2.32
N MET A 48 -8.31 3.18 -1.39
CA MET A 48 -9.02 1.93 -1.12
C MET A 48 -9.90 1.50 -2.29
N ASP A 49 -10.54 2.45 -2.97
CA ASP A 49 -11.33 2.15 -4.16
C ASP A 49 -10.44 1.56 -5.26
N ALA A 50 -9.26 2.14 -5.48
CA ALA A 50 -8.29 1.64 -6.45
C ALA A 50 -7.79 0.25 -6.07
N LEU A 51 -7.47 0.03 -4.80
CA LEU A 51 -7.01 -1.26 -4.31
C LEU A 51 -8.07 -2.34 -4.48
N GLN A 52 -9.31 -2.04 -4.11
CA GLN A 52 -10.42 -2.97 -4.29
C GLN A 52 -10.64 -3.27 -5.77
N GLY A 53 -10.54 -2.26 -6.63
CA GLY A 53 -10.68 -2.45 -8.07
C GLY A 53 -9.62 -3.38 -8.64
N ALA A 54 -8.38 -3.22 -8.25
CA ALA A 54 -7.30 -4.12 -8.67
C ALA A 54 -7.54 -5.55 -8.17
N ARG A 55 -7.97 -5.68 -6.91
CA ARG A 55 -8.31 -6.97 -6.32
C ARG A 55 -9.42 -7.67 -7.10
N ASP A 56 -10.44 -6.94 -7.49
CA ASP A 56 -11.56 -7.49 -8.24
C ASP A 56 -11.12 -7.92 -9.64
N GLN A 57 -10.27 -7.13 -10.28
CA GLN A 57 -9.73 -7.46 -11.60
C GLN A 57 -8.90 -8.74 -11.58
N ILE A 58 -8.07 -8.90 -10.57
CA ILE A 58 -7.22 -10.08 -10.42
C ILE A 58 -8.04 -11.32 -10.05
N GLY A 59 -9.07 -11.15 -9.22
CA GLY A 59 -9.90 -12.27 -8.78
C GLY A 59 -9.23 -13.18 -7.77
N ARG A 60 -8.13 -12.76 -7.15
CA ARG A 60 -7.39 -13.52 -6.14
C ARG A 60 -7.12 -12.66 -4.92
N PRO A 61 -7.12 -13.25 -3.71
CA PRO A 61 -6.88 -12.47 -2.51
C PRO A 61 -5.52 -11.77 -2.52
N PHE A 62 -5.50 -10.56 -1.98
CA PHE A 62 -4.26 -9.84 -1.71
C PHE A 62 -3.90 -10.03 -0.25
N GLN A 63 -2.74 -10.64 0.01
CA GLN A 63 -2.21 -10.71 1.36
C GLN A 63 -1.41 -9.44 1.61
N ILE A 64 -1.93 -8.60 2.49
CA ILE A 64 -1.33 -7.32 2.82
C ILE A 64 -0.29 -7.53 3.92
N LEU A 65 0.96 -7.29 3.61
CA LEU A 65 2.06 -7.45 4.56
C LEU A 65 2.29 -6.18 5.38
N SER A 66 2.03 -5.03 4.78
CA SER A 66 2.15 -3.74 5.46
C SER A 66 1.25 -2.74 4.75
N ALA A 67 0.64 -1.83 5.49
CA ALA A 67 -0.17 -0.75 4.94
C ALA A 67 0.23 0.56 5.62
N HIS A 68 -0.67 1.18 6.38
CA HIS A 68 -0.29 2.38 7.12
C HIS A 68 0.73 2.07 8.21
N ARG A 69 1.70 2.96 8.41
CA ARG A 69 2.61 2.94 9.55
C ARG A 69 2.58 4.31 10.22
N CYS A 70 2.40 4.32 11.55
CA CYS A 70 2.60 5.55 12.30
C CYS A 70 4.10 5.89 12.30
N SER A 71 4.45 7.13 12.64
CA SER A 71 5.85 7.55 12.56
C SER A 71 6.76 6.74 13.46
N LEU A 72 6.30 6.35 14.65
CA LEU A 72 7.08 5.50 15.55
C LEU A 72 7.31 4.12 14.95
N HIS A 73 6.27 3.46 14.44
CA HIS A 73 6.42 2.15 13.84
C HIS A 73 7.33 2.21 12.61
N ASN A 74 7.19 3.23 11.78
CA ASN A 74 8.06 3.42 10.62
C ASN A 74 9.53 3.53 11.03
N ALA A 75 9.83 4.26 12.09
CA ALA A 75 11.19 4.37 12.59
C ALA A 75 11.70 3.04 13.12
N LEU A 76 10.87 2.29 13.85
CA LEU A 76 11.26 1.00 14.45
C LEU A 76 11.58 -0.07 13.40
N VAL A 77 10.90 -0.05 12.25
CA VAL A 77 11.17 -1.02 11.19
C VAL A 77 12.18 -0.53 10.16
N GLY A 78 12.81 0.60 10.41
CA GLY A 78 13.84 1.15 9.52
C GLY A 78 13.29 1.74 8.23
N GLY A 79 12.04 2.16 8.23
CA GLY A 79 11.44 2.79 7.06
C GLY A 79 12.04 4.16 6.77
N ALA A 80 11.96 4.58 5.51
CA ALA A 80 12.44 5.89 5.11
C ALA A 80 11.67 6.99 5.87
N PRO A 81 12.34 8.08 6.28
CA PRO A 81 11.67 9.14 7.04
C PRO A 81 10.45 9.76 6.36
N LEU A 82 10.41 9.72 5.01
CA LEU A 82 9.29 10.24 4.23
C LEU A 82 8.55 9.13 3.50
N SER A 83 8.55 7.92 4.06
CA SER A 83 7.88 6.76 3.47
C SER A 83 6.40 7.04 3.19
N GLN A 84 5.91 6.58 2.06
CA GLN A 84 4.48 6.64 1.74
C GLN A 84 3.64 5.79 2.71
N HIS A 85 4.23 4.83 3.41
CA HIS A 85 3.54 4.09 4.47
C HIS A 85 3.13 4.99 5.65
N LEU A 86 3.71 6.16 5.80
CA LEU A 86 3.24 7.15 6.78
C LEU A 86 1.86 7.69 6.43
N ARG A 87 1.46 7.55 5.19
CA ARG A 87 0.10 7.77 4.72
C ARG A 87 -0.52 6.40 4.50
N LEU A 88 -0.75 6.05 3.27
CA LEU A 88 -1.24 4.72 2.91
C LEU A 88 -0.47 4.24 1.69
N ALA A 89 0.15 3.11 1.84
CA ALA A 89 0.81 2.35 0.80
C ALA A 89 0.55 0.89 1.12
N VAL A 90 0.79 -0.01 0.20
CA VAL A 90 0.61 -1.43 0.47
C VAL A 90 1.81 -2.21 -0.02
N ASP A 91 2.22 -3.16 0.80
CA ASP A 91 3.13 -4.23 0.41
C ASP A 91 2.28 -5.48 0.27
N ILE A 92 2.18 -6.01 -0.94
CA ILE A 92 1.32 -7.14 -1.26
C ILE A 92 2.20 -8.36 -1.54
N SER A 93 1.93 -9.46 -0.85
CA SER A 93 2.67 -10.71 -1.07
C SER A 93 2.50 -11.19 -2.51
N LEU A 94 3.58 -11.66 -3.12
CA LEU A 94 3.54 -12.27 -4.45
C LEU A 94 3.02 -13.70 -4.41
N HIS A 95 2.86 -14.28 -3.23
CA HIS A 95 2.40 -15.65 -3.09
C HIS A 95 1.02 -15.82 -3.73
N GLY A 96 0.90 -16.79 -4.62
CA GLY A 96 -0.35 -17.07 -5.32
C GLY A 96 -0.64 -16.14 -6.49
N HIS A 97 0.31 -15.29 -6.88
CA HIS A 97 0.13 -14.33 -7.98
C HIS A 97 1.19 -14.49 -9.05
N ASP A 98 0.79 -14.20 -10.28
CA ASP A 98 1.75 -13.87 -11.33
C ASP A 98 2.19 -12.41 -11.11
N PRO A 99 3.47 -12.16 -10.84
CA PRO A 99 3.92 -10.80 -10.50
C PRO A 99 3.61 -9.77 -11.58
N GLY A 100 3.80 -10.10 -12.85
CA GLY A 100 3.52 -9.16 -13.93
C GLY A 100 2.06 -8.81 -14.05
N VAL A 101 1.17 -9.78 -13.85
CA VAL A 101 -0.28 -9.56 -13.88
C VAL A 101 -0.70 -8.69 -12.71
N LEU A 102 -0.15 -8.96 -11.52
CA LEU A 102 -0.44 -8.16 -10.34
C LEU A 102 0.01 -6.70 -10.52
N TYR A 103 1.24 -6.51 -10.98
CA TYR A 103 1.77 -5.18 -11.26
C TYR A 103 0.88 -4.42 -12.26
N GLU A 104 0.50 -5.08 -13.36
CA GLU A 104 -0.29 -4.42 -14.39
C GLU A 104 -1.67 -4.01 -13.88
N ALA A 105 -2.31 -4.84 -13.06
CA ALA A 105 -3.60 -4.49 -12.46
C ALA A 105 -3.47 -3.27 -11.54
N LEU A 106 -2.41 -3.21 -10.75
CA LEU A 106 -2.16 -2.07 -9.87
C LEU A 106 -1.89 -0.80 -10.70
N ARG A 107 -1.11 -0.92 -11.76
CA ARG A 107 -0.82 0.20 -12.64
C ARG A 107 -2.11 0.74 -13.29
N GLN A 108 -2.96 -0.15 -13.78
CA GLN A 108 -4.24 0.24 -14.36
C GLN A 108 -5.18 0.86 -13.35
N ALA A 109 -5.07 0.49 -12.08
CA ALA A 109 -5.83 1.09 -10.99
C ALA A 109 -5.28 2.46 -10.57
N ARG A 110 -4.21 2.92 -11.23
CA ARG A 110 -3.61 4.26 -11.07
C ARG A 110 -2.68 4.41 -9.88
N PHE A 111 -2.15 3.32 -9.36
CA PHE A 111 -0.99 3.42 -8.50
C PHE A 111 0.20 3.92 -9.32
N THR A 112 1.05 4.70 -8.70
CA THR A 112 2.12 5.43 -9.39
C THR A 112 3.51 5.13 -8.85
N GLY A 113 3.64 4.79 -7.58
CA GLY A 113 4.91 4.40 -6.98
C GLY A 113 4.97 2.90 -6.82
N PHE A 114 6.04 2.27 -7.31
CA PHE A 114 6.20 0.82 -7.26
C PHE A 114 7.59 0.43 -6.78
N GLY A 115 7.62 -0.44 -5.78
CA GLY A 115 8.85 -1.07 -5.34
C GLY A 115 8.76 -2.57 -5.59
N PHE A 116 9.77 -3.11 -6.28
CA PHE A 116 9.79 -4.52 -6.65
C PHE A 116 10.76 -5.28 -5.75
N TYR A 117 10.21 -6.26 -5.03
CA TYR A 117 10.96 -7.08 -4.08
C TYR A 117 10.80 -8.56 -4.46
N THR A 118 11.60 -9.41 -3.86
CA THR A 118 11.59 -10.84 -4.23
C THR A 118 10.32 -11.56 -3.80
N THR A 119 9.68 -11.11 -2.73
CA THR A 119 8.51 -11.78 -2.15
C THR A 119 7.27 -10.92 -2.10
N PHE A 120 7.38 -9.64 -2.44
CA PHE A 120 6.23 -8.75 -2.43
C PHE A 120 6.44 -7.58 -3.41
N ILE A 121 5.35 -6.88 -3.70
CA ILE A 121 5.38 -5.61 -4.43
C ILE A 121 4.86 -4.52 -3.51
N HIS A 122 5.56 -3.38 -3.51
CA HIS A 122 5.09 -2.15 -2.88
C HIS A 122 4.34 -1.33 -3.90
N ALA A 123 3.20 -0.77 -3.52
CA ALA A 123 2.44 0.14 -4.38
C ALA A 123 1.93 1.33 -3.57
N ASP A 124 2.05 2.52 -4.15
CA ASP A 124 1.54 3.73 -3.52
C ASP A 124 1.06 4.74 -4.58
N MET A 125 0.45 5.81 -4.11
CA MET A 125 -0.06 6.89 -4.96
C MET A 125 0.77 8.17 -4.80
N GLY A 126 2.03 8.02 -4.42
CA GLY A 126 2.98 9.13 -4.36
C GLY A 126 3.52 9.48 -5.73
N PRO A 127 4.65 10.19 -5.78
CA PRO A 127 5.28 10.53 -7.06
C PRO A 127 5.54 9.29 -7.91
N ALA A 128 5.34 9.43 -9.21
CA ALA A 128 5.57 8.34 -10.16
C ALA A 128 7.06 7.96 -10.13
N ARG A 129 7.33 6.71 -9.74
CA ARG A 129 8.68 6.18 -9.65
C ARG A 129 8.65 4.67 -9.49
N GLN A 130 9.78 4.05 -9.81
CA GLN A 130 9.96 2.60 -9.62
C GLN A 130 11.34 2.35 -9.07
N TRP A 131 11.46 1.31 -8.24
CA TRP A 131 12.76 0.88 -7.73
C TRP A 131 12.72 -0.63 -7.49
N PHE A 132 13.92 -1.21 -7.43
CA PHE A 132 14.09 -2.60 -7.02
C PHE A 132 14.70 -2.61 -5.63
N GLY A 133 14.13 -3.42 -4.73
CA GLY A 133 14.57 -3.48 -3.36
C GLY A 133 15.95 -4.11 -3.20
N THR A 134 16.30 -5.04 -4.10
CA THR A 134 17.59 -5.73 -4.10
C THR A 134 18.00 -6.03 -5.52
N ARG A 135 19.29 -6.40 -5.71
CA ARG A 135 19.78 -6.86 -7.01
C ARG A 135 19.03 -8.14 -7.45
N LYS A 136 18.76 -9.04 -6.51
CA LYS A 136 18.04 -10.27 -6.79
C LYS A 136 16.63 -9.97 -7.29
N ALA A 137 15.95 -9.00 -6.67
CA ALA A 137 14.64 -8.57 -7.11
C ALA A 137 14.69 -8.00 -8.54
N ARG A 138 15.69 -7.19 -8.84
CA ARG A 138 15.85 -6.66 -10.20
C ARG A 138 15.96 -7.79 -11.23
N THR A 139 16.77 -8.79 -10.95
CA THR A 139 16.93 -9.94 -11.85
C THR A 139 15.62 -10.70 -12.00
N GLN A 140 14.93 -10.95 -10.90
CA GLN A 140 13.68 -11.71 -10.87
C GLN A 140 12.58 -11.01 -11.67
N TRP A 141 12.41 -9.70 -11.49
CA TRP A 141 11.34 -8.93 -12.15
C TRP A 141 11.64 -8.64 -13.62
N GLN A 142 12.91 -8.67 -14.03
CA GLN A 142 13.29 -8.40 -15.42
C GLN A 142 13.41 -9.65 -16.27
N GLN A 143 13.14 -10.82 -15.72
CA GLN A 143 13.09 -12.06 -16.48
C GLN A 143 11.80 -12.12 -17.27
N ASP A 144 11.92 -12.54 -18.50
CA ASP A 144 10.77 -12.78 -19.37
C ASP A 144 10.17 -14.18 -19.17
#